data_7fa933be76d6391b1bdca12f177a2e3e
#
_entry.id   7fa933be76d6391b1bdca12f177a2e3e
#
_cell.length_a   1.000
_cell.length_b   1.000
_cell.length_c   1.000
_cell.angle_alpha   90.00
_cell.angle_beta   90.00
_cell.angle_gamma   90.00
#
_symmetry.space_group_name_H-M   'P 1'
#
loop_
_entity.id
_entity.type
_entity.pdbx_description
1 polymer ?
#
loop_
_entity_poly.entity_id
_entity_poly.type
_entity_poly.pdbx_seq_one_letter_code
_entity_poly.pdbx_strand_id
1 'polypeptide(L)'
;MQALHLLALEPVSESTSDPNSYGFRINRSTTDAMTQLYLNLSRKASAQWVLEADIKGCFDHISHEWLERNVPMDKAILRKWLKAGVVFQGQFQATEAGTPQGGIISPTLANMALNGLEEQLRRHLAAKFKTAPARKLKVNVVRYADDFVITGTSPEVLEQEVRPWVEQFLATRGLTLSMEKTRIVNIAKGFDFLGWNFRKYSGKLLIKPSKKNVRAFYRKVKEVLSGHKTVRQSELIRVLNPILRGWAKYHSPIVAKATFTRVEHDVFRALLRWTKRRHPNKRADWVRKKYYAKVGNRNWVFGTTIANNEGSKVWVELYSLPGTPIRRHTKIRGEFNPFDPAQEMYGETLRQERMEQNMSHRKQWVKLYLSQRGLCALCQCKITKETGWHDHHIVHRVHGGSDVLGNRVLLHPDCHVQVHNSGLTVMKPDPSERGLCKGLSRMR
;
A
#
# COMPACT_ATOMS: atom_id res chain seq x y z
N MET A 1 -24.06 9.53 -4.14
CA MET A 1 -24.04 10.70 -3.23
C MET A 1 -22.71 10.82 -2.48
N GLN A 2 -22.30 9.87 -1.59
CA GLN A 2 -21.03 10.00 -0.83
C GLN A 2 -19.80 10.27 -1.71
N ALA A 3 -19.66 9.59 -2.85
CA ALA A 3 -18.55 9.81 -3.78
C ALA A 3 -18.49 11.24 -4.34
N LEU A 4 -19.65 11.85 -4.61
CA LEU A 4 -19.70 13.23 -5.09
C LEU A 4 -19.24 14.23 -4.01
N HIS A 5 -19.72 14.07 -2.77
CA HIS A 5 -19.26 14.91 -1.67
C HIS A 5 -17.80 14.67 -1.29
N LEU A 6 -17.30 13.44 -1.49
CA LEU A 6 -15.88 13.13 -1.29
C LEU A 6 -14.98 13.97 -2.21
N LEU A 7 -15.36 14.15 -3.49
CA LEU A 7 -14.61 15.00 -4.43
C LEU A 7 -14.43 16.44 -3.93
N ALA A 8 -15.42 16.97 -3.21
CA ALA A 8 -15.34 18.30 -2.62
C ALA A 8 -14.56 18.33 -1.29
N LEU A 9 -14.70 17.29 -0.47
CA LEU A 9 -14.06 17.22 0.85
C LEU A 9 -12.58 16.81 0.80
N GLU A 10 -12.19 16.04 -0.20
CA GLU A 10 -10.83 15.50 -0.30
C GLU A 10 -9.76 16.60 -0.39
N PRO A 11 -9.93 17.68 -1.22
CA PRO A 11 -9.00 18.81 -1.24
C PRO A 11 -8.90 19.52 0.12
N VAL A 12 -10.02 19.68 0.82
CA VAL A 12 -10.05 20.33 2.13
C VAL A 12 -9.37 19.45 3.18
N SER A 13 -9.67 18.16 3.20
CA SER A 13 -9.01 17.20 4.09
C SER A 13 -7.51 17.15 3.86
N GLU A 14 -7.06 17.18 2.59
CA GLU A 14 -5.66 17.14 2.25
C GLU A 14 -4.92 18.41 2.70
N SER A 15 -5.55 19.58 2.53
CA SER A 15 -4.98 20.87 2.94
C SER A 15 -4.83 21.05 4.45
N THR A 16 -5.67 20.34 5.23
CA THR A 16 -5.65 20.40 6.70
C THR A 16 -4.91 19.22 7.35
N SER A 17 -4.41 18.30 6.54
CA SER A 17 -3.76 17.10 7.04
C SER A 17 -2.34 17.33 7.54
N ASP A 18 -1.99 16.72 8.65
CA ASP A 18 -0.62 16.70 9.17
C ASP A 18 0.37 16.14 8.13
N PRO A 19 1.59 16.71 8.02
CA PRO A 19 2.60 16.29 7.04
C PRO A 19 2.98 14.81 7.13
N ASN A 20 2.98 14.23 8.33
CA ASN A 20 3.37 12.85 8.59
C ASN A 20 2.17 11.92 8.85
N SER A 21 1.01 12.27 8.31
CA SER A 21 -0.17 11.41 8.21
C SER A 21 -0.26 10.77 6.82
N TYR A 22 -0.43 9.44 6.73
CA TYR A 22 -0.27 8.70 5.48
C TYR A 22 -1.46 7.82 5.10
N GLY A 23 -2.26 7.34 6.07
CA GLY A 23 -3.40 6.46 5.78
C GLY A 23 -4.53 7.17 5.06
N PHE A 24 -5.14 6.51 4.07
CA PHE A 24 -6.29 6.99 3.30
C PHE A 24 -6.08 8.31 2.55
N ARG A 25 -4.83 8.72 2.32
CA ARG A 25 -4.50 9.93 1.58
C ARG A 25 -3.95 9.60 0.19
N ILE A 26 -4.27 10.45 -0.78
CA ILE A 26 -3.83 10.29 -2.17
C ILE A 26 -2.29 10.33 -2.26
N ASN A 27 -1.73 9.44 -3.07
CA ASN A 27 -0.28 9.32 -3.32
C ASN A 27 0.57 8.97 -2.08
N ARG A 28 -0.03 8.72 -0.91
CA ARG A 28 0.67 8.29 0.30
C ARG A 28 0.53 6.79 0.53
N SER A 29 1.53 6.20 1.17
CA SER A 29 1.62 4.75 1.36
C SER A 29 2.19 4.37 2.72
N THR A 30 2.04 3.11 3.10
CA THR A 30 2.70 2.54 4.29
C THR A 30 4.22 2.70 4.23
N THR A 31 4.79 2.65 3.01
CA THR A 31 6.23 2.78 2.79
C THR A 31 6.72 4.21 3.06
N ASP A 32 5.88 5.23 2.82
CA ASP A 32 6.19 6.63 3.19
C ASP A 32 6.27 6.79 4.71
N ALA A 33 5.30 6.21 5.45
CA ALA A 33 5.30 6.20 6.91
C ALA A 33 6.54 5.47 7.48
N MET A 34 6.88 4.32 6.91
CA MET A 34 8.09 3.56 7.25
C MET A 34 9.35 4.38 7.03
N THR A 35 9.46 5.06 5.88
CA THR A 35 10.62 5.88 5.54
C THR A 35 10.73 7.09 6.47
N GLN A 36 9.61 7.71 6.85
CA GLN A 36 9.59 8.78 7.85
C GLN A 36 10.10 8.31 9.22
N LEU A 37 9.64 7.15 9.69
CA LEU A 37 10.15 6.56 10.93
C LEU A 37 11.65 6.24 10.84
N TYR A 38 12.11 5.77 9.68
CA TYR A 38 13.54 5.58 9.45
C TYR A 38 14.32 6.89 9.60
N LEU A 39 13.85 7.99 9.02
CA LEU A 39 14.48 9.31 9.16
C LEU A 39 14.50 9.79 10.60
N ASN A 40 13.41 9.59 11.34
CA ASN A 40 13.29 10.00 12.74
C ASN A 40 14.19 9.20 13.70
N LEU A 41 14.50 7.93 13.38
CA LEU A 41 15.11 6.99 14.33
C LEU A 41 16.50 6.49 13.92
N SER A 42 16.97 6.70 12.68
CA SER A 42 18.20 6.05 12.18
C SER A 42 19.49 6.62 12.75
N ARG A 43 19.55 7.91 13.04
CA ARG A 43 20.78 8.59 13.48
C ARG A 43 21.16 8.21 14.93
N LYS A 44 22.46 8.32 15.26
CA LYS A 44 22.97 8.07 16.61
C LYS A 44 22.32 8.96 17.66
N ALA A 45 22.16 10.24 17.33
CA ALA A 45 21.51 11.26 18.17
C ALA A 45 19.99 11.30 18.03
N SER A 46 19.31 10.38 17.34
CA SER A 46 17.85 10.36 17.21
C SER A 46 17.15 9.94 18.51
N ALA A 47 15.82 10.06 18.52
CA ALA A 47 14.98 9.57 19.62
C ALA A 47 15.30 8.09 19.92
N GLN A 48 15.24 7.73 21.21
CA GLN A 48 15.50 6.36 21.67
C GLN A 48 14.24 5.67 22.20
N TRP A 49 13.18 6.44 22.42
CA TRP A 49 11.92 5.93 22.95
C TRP A 49 10.79 6.19 21.98
N VAL A 50 9.80 5.34 22.02
CA VAL A 50 8.68 5.33 21.08
C VAL A 50 7.41 4.98 21.86
N LEU A 51 6.38 5.81 21.73
CA LEU A 51 5.01 5.50 22.09
C LEU A 51 4.33 4.85 20.87
N GLU A 52 4.06 3.55 20.95
CA GLU A 52 3.13 2.87 20.04
C GLU A 52 1.72 3.14 20.57
N ALA A 53 0.83 3.62 19.72
CA ALA A 53 -0.52 3.93 20.11
C ALA A 53 -1.53 3.47 19.04
N ASP A 54 -2.64 2.92 19.52
CA ASP A 54 -3.78 2.44 18.74
C ASP A 54 -5.05 3.05 19.31
N ILE A 55 -5.95 3.49 18.46
CA ILE A 55 -7.24 4.07 18.88
C ILE A 55 -8.27 2.94 18.95
N LYS A 56 -8.94 2.82 20.11
CA LYS A 56 -9.95 1.78 20.31
C LYS A 56 -11.16 2.05 19.41
N GLY A 57 -11.42 1.15 18.43
CA GLY A 57 -12.60 1.23 17.57
C GLY A 57 -12.77 2.60 16.91
N CYS A 58 -11.71 3.14 16.30
CA CYS A 58 -11.70 4.53 15.81
C CYS A 58 -12.95 4.85 14.96
N PHE A 59 -13.28 4.01 13.98
CA PHE A 59 -14.44 4.23 13.09
C PHE A 59 -15.79 4.13 13.83
N ASP A 60 -15.84 3.44 14.95
CA ASP A 60 -17.09 3.15 15.67
C ASP A 60 -17.39 4.18 16.77
N HIS A 61 -16.40 5.02 17.15
CA HIS A 61 -16.53 5.90 18.32
C HIS A 61 -16.33 7.40 18.01
N ILE A 62 -16.04 7.79 16.75
CA ILE A 62 -15.92 9.23 16.44
C ILE A 62 -17.22 9.94 16.77
N SER A 63 -17.16 11.01 17.57
CA SER A 63 -18.31 11.82 17.95
C SER A 63 -19.01 12.42 16.74
N HIS A 64 -20.32 12.14 16.56
CA HIS A 64 -21.15 12.76 15.53
C HIS A 64 -21.20 14.27 15.70
N GLU A 65 -21.32 14.74 16.93
CA GLU A 65 -21.34 16.18 17.25
C GLU A 65 -20.05 16.87 16.81
N TRP A 66 -18.90 16.23 17.07
CA TRP A 66 -17.61 16.75 16.61
C TRP A 66 -17.56 16.83 15.07
N LEU A 67 -17.98 15.78 14.37
CA LEU A 67 -18.02 15.75 12.92
C LEU A 67 -18.95 16.83 12.35
N GLU A 68 -20.16 16.97 12.92
CA GLU A 68 -21.12 17.99 12.49
C GLU A 68 -20.59 19.43 12.68
N ARG A 69 -19.79 19.69 13.69
CA ARG A 69 -19.18 21.00 13.93
C ARG A 69 -18.00 21.30 13.01
N ASN A 70 -17.16 20.32 12.74
CA ASN A 70 -15.84 20.53 12.18
C ASN A 70 -15.70 20.12 10.70
N VAL A 71 -16.59 19.28 10.15
CA VAL A 71 -16.54 18.89 8.76
C VAL A 71 -17.27 19.94 7.90
N PRO A 72 -16.61 20.57 6.90
CA PRO A 72 -17.20 21.63 6.09
C PRO A 72 -18.08 21.05 4.97
N MET A 73 -19.25 20.51 5.33
CA MET A 73 -20.27 20.04 4.40
C MET A 73 -21.67 20.32 4.94
N ASP A 74 -22.69 20.08 4.12
CA ASP A 74 -24.08 20.17 4.54
C ASP A 74 -24.36 19.25 5.74
N LYS A 75 -24.76 19.86 6.86
CA LYS A 75 -24.95 19.16 8.13
C LYS A 75 -26.14 18.21 8.11
N ALA A 76 -27.19 18.53 7.34
CA ALA A 76 -28.36 17.66 7.24
C ALA A 76 -28.01 16.36 6.47
N ILE A 77 -27.20 16.48 5.43
CA ILE A 77 -26.71 15.33 4.66
C ILE A 77 -25.75 14.50 5.51
N LEU A 78 -24.78 15.15 6.17
CA LEU A 78 -23.83 14.46 7.04
C LEU A 78 -24.55 13.67 8.14
N ARG A 79 -25.50 14.32 8.82
CA ARG A 79 -26.30 13.68 9.88
C ARG A 79 -27.09 12.47 9.39
N LYS A 80 -27.69 12.56 8.18
CA LYS A 80 -28.37 11.41 7.58
C LYS A 80 -27.44 10.24 7.35
N TRP A 81 -26.19 10.48 6.92
CA TRP A 81 -25.23 9.41 6.72
C TRP A 81 -24.73 8.80 8.04
N LEU A 82 -24.42 9.64 9.02
CA LEU A 82 -23.96 9.18 10.33
C LEU A 82 -25.03 8.37 11.07
N LYS A 83 -26.30 8.73 10.91
CA LYS A 83 -27.46 8.03 11.51
C LYS A 83 -28.09 6.95 10.63
N ALA A 84 -27.51 6.67 9.44
CA ALA A 84 -28.09 5.69 8.51
C ALA A 84 -28.11 4.26 9.06
N GLY A 85 -27.34 3.97 10.12
CA GLY A 85 -27.19 2.64 10.67
C GLY A 85 -26.41 1.69 9.76
N VAL A 86 -26.26 0.46 10.22
CA VAL A 86 -25.63 -0.64 9.48
C VAL A 86 -26.52 -1.88 9.51
N VAL A 87 -26.54 -2.63 8.42
CA VAL A 87 -27.17 -3.96 8.40
C VAL A 87 -26.08 -5.00 8.62
N PHE A 88 -26.08 -5.65 9.78
CA PHE A 88 -25.15 -6.70 10.13
C PHE A 88 -25.91 -8.00 10.31
N GLN A 89 -25.52 -9.05 9.60
CA GLN A 89 -26.19 -10.38 9.61
C GLN A 89 -27.72 -10.31 9.38
N GLY A 90 -28.16 -9.37 8.54
CA GLY A 90 -29.60 -9.18 8.23
C GLY A 90 -30.37 -8.37 9.27
N GLN A 91 -29.73 -7.90 10.35
CA GLN A 91 -30.36 -7.05 11.36
C GLN A 91 -29.87 -5.60 11.23
N PHE A 92 -30.80 -4.66 11.30
CA PHE A 92 -30.49 -3.24 11.33
C PHE A 92 -30.01 -2.84 12.73
N GLN A 93 -28.89 -2.14 12.76
CA GLN A 93 -28.33 -1.54 13.97
C GLN A 93 -28.21 -0.02 13.77
N ALA A 94 -28.84 0.75 14.62
CA ALA A 94 -28.69 2.21 14.62
C ALA A 94 -27.27 2.59 15.07
N THR A 95 -26.73 3.67 14.47
CA THR A 95 -25.41 4.22 14.85
C THR A 95 -25.62 5.52 15.62
N GLU A 96 -25.13 5.56 16.86
CA GLU A 96 -25.14 6.75 17.73
C GLU A 96 -23.79 7.48 17.72
N ALA A 97 -22.74 6.79 17.34
CA ALA A 97 -21.38 7.32 17.20
C ALA A 97 -20.68 6.63 16.01
N GLY A 98 -19.57 7.19 15.59
CA GLY A 98 -18.74 6.61 14.55
C GLY A 98 -19.17 6.93 13.13
N THR A 99 -18.46 6.33 12.18
CA THR A 99 -18.76 6.40 10.74
C THR A 99 -18.98 4.99 10.22
N PRO A 100 -19.96 4.75 9.33
CA PRO A 100 -20.27 3.42 8.83
C PRO A 100 -19.03 2.76 8.20
N GLN A 101 -18.64 1.58 8.71
CA GLN A 101 -17.54 0.82 8.12
C GLN A 101 -17.91 0.36 6.71
N GLY A 102 -17.05 0.69 5.73
CA GLY A 102 -17.30 0.46 4.31
C GLY A 102 -17.97 1.64 3.57
N GLY A 103 -18.34 2.73 4.25
CA GLY A 103 -18.74 3.98 3.61
C GLY A 103 -17.56 4.61 2.84
N ILE A 104 -17.83 5.08 1.61
CA ILE A 104 -16.79 5.66 0.74
C ILE A 104 -16.14 6.89 1.40
N ILE A 105 -16.90 7.70 2.12
CA ILE A 105 -16.42 8.94 2.76
C ILE A 105 -15.81 8.71 4.17
N SER A 106 -16.09 7.58 4.80
CA SER A 106 -15.72 7.31 6.20
C SER A 106 -14.21 7.44 6.47
N PRO A 107 -13.29 6.98 5.58
CA PRO A 107 -11.86 7.17 5.80
C PRO A 107 -11.44 8.64 5.83
N THR A 108 -12.07 9.49 5.01
CA THR A 108 -11.79 10.93 4.96
C THR A 108 -12.31 11.62 6.22
N LEU A 109 -13.52 11.28 6.69
CA LEU A 109 -14.07 11.80 7.94
C LEU A 109 -13.19 11.41 9.15
N ALA A 110 -12.71 10.17 9.20
CA ALA A 110 -11.78 9.72 10.23
C ALA A 110 -10.44 10.48 10.18
N ASN A 111 -9.90 10.73 8.98
CA ASN A 111 -8.70 11.55 8.84
C ASN A 111 -8.94 12.98 9.31
N MET A 112 -10.07 13.61 8.94
CA MET A 112 -10.41 14.97 9.39
C MET A 112 -10.54 15.03 10.92
N ALA A 113 -11.10 14.00 11.56
CA ALA A 113 -11.16 13.91 13.02
C ALA A 113 -9.78 13.84 13.67
N LEU A 114 -8.81 13.21 13.03
CA LEU A 114 -7.46 13.01 13.55
C LEU A 114 -6.44 14.06 13.07
N ASN A 115 -6.82 14.93 12.13
CA ASN A 115 -5.95 15.98 11.63
C ASN A 115 -5.64 17.00 12.73
N GLY A 116 -4.42 17.53 12.69
CA GLY A 116 -3.89 18.46 13.68
C GLY A 116 -3.24 17.78 14.88
N LEU A 117 -3.23 16.44 14.98
CA LEU A 117 -2.56 15.71 16.06
C LEU A 117 -1.07 16.10 16.16
N GLU A 118 -0.35 16.09 15.04
CA GLU A 118 1.09 16.40 15.00
C GLU A 118 1.32 17.89 15.29
N GLU A 119 0.60 18.76 14.60
CA GLU A 119 0.85 20.19 14.72
C GLU A 119 0.44 20.76 16.08
N GLN A 120 -0.72 20.38 16.61
CA GLN A 120 -1.19 20.86 17.92
C GLN A 120 -0.32 20.33 19.05
N LEU A 121 0.15 19.07 18.98
CA LEU A 121 1.12 18.54 19.93
C LEU A 121 2.43 19.33 19.90
N ARG A 122 2.93 19.66 18.70
CA ARG A 122 4.13 20.47 18.53
C ARG A 122 3.96 21.87 19.13
N ARG A 123 2.81 22.51 18.91
CA ARG A 123 2.47 23.83 19.49
C ARG A 123 2.39 23.76 21.02
N HIS A 124 1.74 22.73 21.56
CA HIS A 124 1.65 22.51 23.01
C HIS A 124 3.04 22.41 23.67
N LEU A 125 3.91 21.54 23.11
CA LEU A 125 5.26 21.37 23.63
C LEU A 125 6.10 22.66 23.47
N ALA A 126 5.95 23.40 22.38
CA ALA A 126 6.64 24.66 22.16
C ALA A 126 6.18 25.75 23.15
N ALA A 127 4.90 25.79 23.50
CA ALA A 127 4.36 26.70 24.50
C ALA A 127 4.89 26.38 25.91
N LYS A 128 4.94 25.07 26.26
CA LYS A 128 5.39 24.63 27.60
C LYS A 128 6.92 24.76 27.78
N PHE A 129 7.70 24.33 26.81
CA PHE A 129 9.17 24.21 26.91
C PHE A 129 9.94 25.26 26.11
N LYS A 130 9.27 26.18 25.43
CA LYS A 130 9.80 27.06 24.38
C LYS A 130 10.27 26.25 23.15
N THR A 131 10.37 26.90 21.99
CA THR A 131 10.57 26.23 20.71
C THR A 131 11.90 25.44 20.62
N ALA A 132 13.01 26.04 21.07
CA ALA A 132 14.33 25.40 20.93
C ALA A 132 14.52 24.18 21.88
N PRO A 133 14.18 24.26 23.18
CA PRO A 133 14.14 23.09 24.05
C PRO A 133 13.14 22.02 23.62
N ALA A 134 11.93 22.39 23.14
CA ALA A 134 10.93 21.43 22.65
C ALA A 134 11.48 20.59 21.48
N ARG A 135 12.23 21.17 20.56
CA ARG A 135 12.88 20.42 19.47
C ARG A 135 13.91 19.39 19.98
N LYS A 136 14.56 19.63 21.10
CA LYS A 136 15.51 18.69 21.72
C LYS A 136 14.80 17.44 22.28
N LEU A 137 13.50 17.50 22.57
CA LEU A 137 12.70 16.36 23.02
C LEU A 137 12.50 15.33 21.89
N LYS A 138 12.73 15.69 20.62
CA LYS A 138 12.62 14.83 19.41
C LYS A 138 11.27 14.11 19.34
N VAL A 139 10.22 14.80 19.74
CA VAL A 139 8.84 14.35 19.61
C VAL A 139 8.41 14.54 18.16
N ASN A 140 8.16 13.44 17.48
CA ASN A 140 7.66 13.41 16.10
C ASN A 140 6.53 12.40 16.02
N VAL A 141 5.44 12.77 15.39
CA VAL A 141 4.28 11.91 15.14
C VAL A 141 4.38 11.31 13.75
N VAL A 142 4.10 10.03 13.61
CA VAL A 142 3.91 9.36 12.31
C VAL A 142 2.63 8.54 12.41
N ARG A 143 1.63 8.90 11.60
CA ARG A 143 0.29 8.31 11.65
C ARG A 143 -0.05 7.61 10.33
N TYR A 144 -0.68 6.45 10.45
CA TYR A 144 -1.30 5.74 9.33
C TYR A 144 -2.73 5.34 9.72
N ALA A 145 -3.72 6.09 9.31
CA ALA A 145 -5.10 5.98 9.76
C ALA A 145 -5.21 6.13 11.30
N ASP A 146 -5.68 5.11 11.98
CA ASP A 146 -5.82 5.00 13.44
C ASP A 146 -4.56 4.51 14.15
N ASP A 147 -3.64 3.84 13.45
CA ASP A 147 -2.34 3.44 13.96
C ASP A 147 -1.36 4.63 13.95
N PHE A 148 -0.73 4.97 15.06
CA PHE A 148 0.30 6.00 15.09
C PHE A 148 1.43 5.72 16.07
N VAL A 149 2.55 6.37 15.80
CA VAL A 149 3.79 6.23 16.56
C VAL A 149 4.31 7.62 16.89
N ILE A 150 4.66 7.87 18.14
CA ILE A 150 5.27 9.11 18.58
C ILE A 150 6.65 8.81 19.16
N THR A 151 7.69 9.48 18.63
CA THR A 151 9.06 9.33 19.11
C THR A 151 9.35 10.30 20.25
N GLY A 152 10.35 10.01 21.10
CA GLY A 152 10.79 10.89 22.18
C GLY A 152 12.19 10.54 22.67
N THR A 153 12.82 11.47 23.38
CA THR A 153 14.17 11.28 23.95
C THR A 153 14.16 10.37 25.17
N SER A 154 13.11 10.42 25.98
CA SER A 154 13.00 9.64 27.21
C SER A 154 11.57 9.12 27.41
N PRO A 155 11.39 8.07 28.24
CA PRO A 155 10.05 7.54 28.55
C PRO A 155 9.20 8.52 29.33
N GLU A 156 9.82 9.34 30.20
CA GLU A 156 9.12 10.32 31.04
C GLU A 156 8.43 11.39 30.15
N VAL A 157 9.12 11.87 29.12
CA VAL A 157 8.53 12.84 28.16
C VAL A 157 7.31 12.23 27.47
N LEU A 158 7.39 10.96 27.10
CA LEU A 158 6.27 10.29 26.42
C LEU A 158 5.11 9.99 27.37
N GLU A 159 5.38 9.59 28.63
CA GLU A 159 4.36 9.22 29.61
C GLU A 159 3.71 10.44 30.25
N GLN A 160 4.49 11.48 30.60
CA GLN A 160 3.99 12.60 31.40
C GLN A 160 3.51 13.78 30.56
N GLU A 161 4.08 13.96 29.35
CA GLU A 161 3.76 15.11 28.50
C GLU A 161 2.95 14.74 27.27
N VAL A 162 3.38 13.69 26.56
CA VAL A 162 2.79 13.34 25.26
C VAL A 162 1.50 12.56 25.42
N ARG A 163 1.50 11.50 26.22
CA ARG A 163 0.36 10.61 26.38
C ARG A 163 -0.88 11.31 26.95
N PRO A 164 -0.81 12.09 28.04
CA PRO A 164 -1.99 12.78 28.58
C PRO A 164 -2.57 13.79 27.58
N TRP A 165 -1.68 14.48 26.85
CA TRP A 165 -2.12 15.42 25.83
C TRP A 165 -2.84 14.71 24.67
N VAL A 166 -2.31 13.57 24.21
CA VAL A 166 -2.95 12.75 23.15
C VAL A 166 -4.31 12.23 23.62
N GLU A 167 -4.40 11.75 24.85
CA GLU A 167 -5.67 11.30 25.46
C GLU A 167 -6.71 12.43 25.48
N GLN A 168 -6.31 13.64 25.87
CA GLN A 168 -7.17 14.81 25.85
C GLN A 168 -7.59 15.19 24.42
N PHE A 169 -6.66 15.18 23.47
CA PHE A 169 -6.94 15.45 22.06
C PHE A 169 -7.96 14.46 21.48
N LEU A 170 -7.85 13.19 21.81
CA LEU A 170 -8.77 12.14 21.36
C LEU A 170 -10.12 12.25 22.06
N ALA A 171 -10.14 12.52 23.37
CA ALA A 171 -11.38 12.64 24.14
C ALA A 171 -12.34 13.70 23.61
N THR A 172 -11.83 14.83 23.12
CA THR A 172 -12.65 15.88 22.48
C THR A 172 -13.35 15.41 21.21
N ARG A 173 -12.94 14.29 20.64
CA ARG A 173 -13.45 13.64 19.42
C ARG A 173 -14.25 12.37 19.70
N GLY A 174 -14.50 12.06 20.98
CA GLY A 174 -15.15 10.84 21.42
C GLY A 174 -14.27 9.59 21.32
N LEU A 175 -12.96 9.77 21.15
CA LEU A 175 -12.01 8.68 20.92
C LEU A 175 -11.17 8.41 22.18
N THR A 176 -10.72 7.16 22.34
CA THR A 176 -9.87 6.74 23.43
C THR A 176 -8.72 5.87 22.94
N LEU A 177 -7.58 5.92 23.63
CA LEU A 177 -6.47 5.01 23.37
C LEU A 177 -6.81 3.58 23.81
N SER A 178 -6.36 2.60 23.05
CA SER A 178 -6.41 1.21 23.46
C SER A 178 -5.31 0.95 24.49
N MET A 179 -5.68 0.79 25.76
CA MET A 179 -4.72 0.54 26.85
C MET A 179 -3.90 -0.74 26.64
N GLU A 180 -4.50 -1.76 26.05
CA GLU A 180 -3.83 -3.04 25.77
C GLU A 180 -2.75 -2.94 24.70
N LYS A 181 -2.91 -2.04 23.73
CA LYS A 181 -2.01 -1.88 22.58
C LYS A 181 -1.09 -0.66 22.69
N THR A 182 -1.39 0.29 23.61
CA THR A 182 -0.58 1.49 23.82
C THR A 182 0.55 1.19 24.79
N ARG A 183 1.78 1.42 24.34
CA ARG A 183 2.98 1.14 25.14
C ARG A 183 4.16 2.02 24.76
N ILE A 184 5.00 2.31 25.74
CA ILE A 184 6.27 3.02 25.56
C ILE A 184 7.41 2.00 25.51
N VAL A 185 8.17 2.02 24.44
CA VAL A 185 9.22 1.02 24.16
C VAL A 185 10.53 1.71 23.79
N ASN A 186 11.64 1.18 24.32
CA ASN A 186 12.96 1.59 23.86
C ASN A 186 13.27 0.95 22.49
N ILE A 187 13.80 1.73 21.56
CA ILE A 187 14.12 1.27 20.19
C ILE A 187 15.14 0.13 20.15
N ALA A 188 15.96 -0.07 21.19
CA ALA A 188 16.86 -1.20 21.30
C ALA A 188 16.10 -2.52 21.56
N LYS A 189 14.92 -2.48 22.19
CA LYS A 189 14.00 -3.63 22.29
C LYS A 189 13.24 -3.84 21.01
N GLY A 190 12.94 -2.75 20.29
CA GLY A 190 12.20 -2.73 19.02
C GLY A 190 10.70 -2.72 19.19
N PHE A 191 10.01 -2.26 18.16
CA PHE A 191 8.54 -2.19 18.07
C PHE A 191 8.05 -2.61 16.69
N ASP A 192 6.77 -2.95 16.59
CA ASP A 192 6.12 -3.35 15.35
C ASP A 192 5.17 -2.24 14.88
N PHE A 193 5.30 -1.80 13.62
CA PHE A 193 4.39 -0.85 12.99
C PHE A 193 4.14 -1.24 11.54
N LEU A 194 2.89 -1.25 11.12
CA LEU A 194 2.46 -1.58 9.74
C LEU A 194 3.06 -2.91 9.22
N GLY A 195 3.17 -3.93 10.07
CA GLY A 195 3.73 -5.23 9.70
C GLY A 195 5.25 -5.30 9.62
N TRP A 196 5.95 -4.26 10.00
CA TRP A 196 7.40 -4.18 10.08
C TRP A 196 7.87 -4.03 11.52
N ASN A 197 9.01 -4.64 11.85
CA ASN A 197 9.71 -4.48 13.12
C ASN A 197 10.86 -3.48 12.95
N PHE A 198 10.86 -2.45 13.77
CA PHE A 198 11.88 -1.41 13.86
C PHE A 198 12.73 -1.67 15.09
N ARG A 199 14.03 -1.87 14.92
CA ARG A 199 14.93 -2.12 16.05
C ARG A 199 16.34 -1.61 15.79
N LYS A 200 16.95 -0.98 16.81
CA LYS A 200 18.36 -0.62 16.79
C LYS A 200 19.22 -1.76 17.34
N TYR A 201 20.23 -2.14 16.57
CA TYR A 201 21.25 -3.11 16.93
C TYR A 201 22.60 -2.39 16.93
N SER A 202 23.24 -2.25 18.09
CA SER A 202 24.53 -1.55 18.22
C SER A 202 24.52 -0.17 17.52
N GLY A 203 23.45 0.62 17.75
CA GLY A 203 23.29 1.95 17.18
C GLY A 203 22.79 2.02 15.73
N LYS A 204 22.68 0.90 15.02
CA LYS A 204 22.20 0.82 13.62
C LYS A 204 20.74 0.37 13.58
N LEU A 205 19.87 1.21 13.02
CA LEU A 205 18.45 0.88 12.83
C LEU A 205 18.28 -0.13 11.69
N LEU A 206 17.63 -1.24 11.98
CA LEU A 206 17.20 -2.22 10.99
C LEU A 206 15.68 -2.33 11.01
N ILE A 207 15.09 -2.33 9.82
CA ILE A 207 13.65 -2.56 9.60
C ILE A 207 13.52 -3.92 8.92
N LYS A 208 12.73 -4.81 9.52
CA LYS A 208 12.52 -6.19 9.05
C LYS A 208 11.03 -6.52 9.04
N PRO A 209 10.58 -7.54 8.30
CA PRO A 209 9.22 -8.07 8.46
C PRO A 209 8.98 -8.46 9.93
N SER A 210 7.85 -8.05 10.52
CA SER A 210 7.53 -8.40 11.90
C SER A 210 7.24 -9.89 12.04
N LYS A 211 7.55 -10.47 13.21
CA LYS A 211 7.28 -11.89 13.48
C LYS A 211 5.79 -12.22 13.33
N LYS A 212 4.92 -11.31 13.75
CA LYS A 212 3.46 -11.44 13.64
C LYS A 212 3.03 -11.52 12.16
N ASN A 213 3.55 -10.63 11.32
CA ASN A 213 3.26 -10.60 9.88
C ASN A 213 3.76 -11.87 9.18
N VAL A 214 4.99 -12.31 9.44
CA VAL A 214 5.55 -13.56 8.90
C VAL A 214 4.69 -14.77 9.27
N ARG A 215 4.26 -14.88 10.53
CA ARG A 215 3.40 -15.98 10.99
C ARG A 215 2.03 -15.97 10.30
N ALA A 216 1.43 -14.78 10.18
CA ALA A 216 0.14 -14.62 9.50
C ALA A 216 0.24 -15.00 8.01
N PHE A 217 1.28 -14.56 7.34
CA PHE A 217 1.56 -14.91 5.95
C PHE A 217 1.72 -16.43 5.76
N TYR A 218 2.55 -17.07 6.59
CA TYR A 218 2.76 -18.52 6.49
C TYR A 218 1.49 -19.32 6.78
N ARG A 219 0.65 -18.84 7.71
CA ARG A 219 -0.67 -19.43 7.99
C ARG A 219 -1.55 -19.37 6.75
N LYS A 220 -1.64 -18.20 6.09
CA LYS A 220 -2.38 -18.04 4.83
C LYS A 220 -1.90 -19.00 3.74
N VAL A 221 -0.59 -19.18 3.58
CA VAL A 221 -0.04 -20.18 2.64
C VAL A 221 -0.51 -21.61 3.00
N LYS A 222 -0.48 -21.98 4.29
CA LYS A 222 -0.97 -23.30 4.73
C LYS A 222 -2.47 -23.49 4.48
N GLU A 223 -3.28 -22.47 4.70
CA GLU A 223 -4.73 -22.50 4.43
C GLU A 223 -4.99 -22.75 2.95
N VAL A 224 -4.27 -22.06 2.05
CA VAL A 224 -4.35 -22.32 0.61
C VAL A 224 -3.96 -23.77 0.28
N LEU A 225 -2.86 -24.29 0.83
CA LEU A 225 -2.43 -25.67 0.60
C LEU A 225 -3.46 -26.70 1.14
N SER A 226 -4.09 -26.41 2.26
CA SER A 226 -5.11 -27.31 2.84
C SER A 226 -6.43 -27.28 2.07
N GLY A 227 -6.81 -26.15 1.51
CA GLY A 227 -8.00 -26.03 0.65
C GLY A 227 -7.80 -26.62 -0.76
N HIS A 228 -6.54 -26.71 -1.24
CA HIS A 228 -6.22 -27.16 -2.59
C HIS A 228 -5.50 -28.51 -2.60
N LYS A 229 -6.10 -29.54 -1.98
CA LYS A 229 -5.46 -30.86 -1.81
C LYS A 229 -5.34 -31.66 -3.12
N THR A 230 -6.29 -31.48 -4.03
CA THR A 230 -6.45 -32.30 -5.25
C THR A 230 -6.18 -31.59 -6.56
N VAL A 231 -6.01 -30.25 -6.53
CA VAL A 231 -5.79 -29.43 -7.74
C VAL A 231 -4.51 -29.79 -8.47
N ARG A 232 -4.44 -29.49 -9.76
CA ARG A 232 -3.20 -29.62 -10.55
C ARG A 232 -2.09 -28.72 -10.02
N GLN A 233 -0.84 -29.13 -10.19
CA GLN A 233 0.31 -28.36 -9.76
C GLN A 233 0.33 -26.93 -10.34
N SER A 234 0.00 -26.78 -11.61
CA SER A 234 -0.07 -25.47 -12.28
C SER A 234 -1.11 -24.55 -11.67
N GLU A 235 -2.27 -25.07 -11.27
CA GLU A 235 -3.32 -24.30 -10.61
C GLU A 235 -2.88 -23.85 -9.22
N LEU A 236 -2.24 -24.73 -8.46
CA LEU A 236 -1.69 -24.38 -7.15
C LEU A 236 -0.66 -23.26 -7.27
N ILE A 237 0.25 -23.34 -8.25
CA ILE A 237 1.23 -22.29 -8.54
C ILE A 237 0.52 -20.97 -8.90
N ARG A 238 -0.55 -21.02 -9.70
CA ARG A 238 -1.32 -19.86 -10.10
C ARG A 238 -1.97 -19.16 -8.90
N VAL A 239 -2.46 -19.91 -7.92
CA VAL A 239 -3.06 -19.36 -6.69
C VAL A 239 -2.00 -18.82 -5.73
N LEU A 240 -0.87 -19.53 -5.56
CA LEU A 240 0.17 -19.14 -4.60
C LEU A 240 1.02 -17.95 -5.09
N ASN A 241 1.34 -17.86 -6.37
CA ASN A 241 2.25 -16.85 -6.89
C ASN A 241 1.81 -15.40 -6.63
N PRO A 242 0.53 -15.00 -6.78
CA PRO A 242 0.07 -13.66 -6.40
C PRO A 242 0.30 -13.36 -4.91
N ILE A 243 0.03 -14.34 -4.05
CA ILE A 243 0.17 -14.21 -2.58
C ILE A 243 1.66 -14.04 -2.20
N LEU A 244 2.53 -14.91 -2.73
CA LEU A 244 3.97 -14.85 -2.50
C LEU A 244 4.57 -13.54 -3.02
N ARG A 245 4.22 -13.16 -4.24
CA ARG A 245 4.70 -11.94 -4.89
C ARG A 245 4.22 -10.68 -4.18
N GLY A 246 2.95 -10.62 -3.80
CA GLY A 246 2.38 -9.49 -3.07
C GLY A 246 3.09 -9.24 -1.75
N TRP A 247 3.27 -10.31 -0.95
CA TRP A 247 3.99 -10.25 0.32
C TRP A 247 5.46 -9.85 0.16
N ALA A 248 6.16 -10.43 -0.81
CA ALA A 248 7.54 -10.09 -1.09
C ALA A 248 7.71 -8.64 -1.56
N LYS A 249 6.81 -8.14 -2.42
CA LYS A 249 6.80 -6.74 -2.86
C LYS A 249 6.58 -5.78 -1.70
N TYR A 250 5.65 -6.08 -0.79
CA TYR A 250 5.38 -5.26 0.39
C TYR A 250 6.63 -5.09 1.27
N HIS A 251 7.43 -6.15 1.39
CA HIS A 251 8.66 -6.14 2.21
C HIS A 251 9.94 -5.83 1.41
N SER A 252 9.83 -5.53 0.12
CA SER A 252 11.01 -5.24 -0.72
C SER A 252 11.80 -3.98 -0.35
N PRO A 253 11.20 -2.92 0.29
CA PRO A 253 11.95 -1.71 0.65
C PRO A 253 12.85 -1.88 1.87
N ILE A 254 12.72 -2.96 2.63
CA ILE A 254 13.36 -3.17 3.93
C ILE A 254 14.35 -4.34 3.92
N VAL A 255 15.02 -4.59 5.05
CA VAL A 255 15.98 -5.70 5.22
C VAL A 255 15.22 -7.03 5.35
N ALA A 256 14.79 -7.61 4.23
CA ALA A 256 13.92 -8.79 4.20
C ALA A 256 14.59 -10.08 3.69
N LYS A 257 15.77 -10.04 3.07
CA LYS A 257 16.39 -11.20 2.38
C LYS A 257 16.49 -12.46 3.25
N ALA A 258 17.06 -12.36 4.45
CA ALA A 258 17.15 -13.49 5.37
C ALA A 258 15.77 -14.04 5.78
N THR A 259 14.77 -13.16 5.93
CA THR A 259 13.39 -13.57 6.20
C THR A 259 12.78 -14.28 4.99
N PHE A 260 13.00 -13.77 3.78
CA PHE A 260 12.54 -14.40 2.55
C PHE A 260 13.09 -15.82 2.38
N THR A 261 14.40 -16.01 2.60
CA THR A 261 15.02 -17.33 2.51
C THR A 261 14.42 -18.31 3.53
N ARG A 262 14.22 -17.88 4.77
CA ARG A 262 13.61 -18.72 5.80
C ARG A 262 12.17 -19.09 5.45
N VAL A 263 11.36 -18.12 5.03
CA VAL A 263 9.96 -18.32 4.68
C VAL A 263 9.84 -19.20 3.43
N GLU A 264 10.70 -19.02 2.42
CA GLU A 264 10.75 -19.90 1.25
C GLU A 264 11.02 -21.35 1.64
N HIS A 265 11.97 -21.59 2.58
CA HIS A 265 12.23 -22.91 3.12
C HIS A 265 11.00 -23.50 3.83
N ASP A 266 10.28 -22.70 4.63
CA ASP A 266 9.07 -23.15 5.31
C ASP A 266 7.95 -23.49 4.31
N VAL A 267 7.79 -22.68 3.25
CA VAL A 267 6.86 -22.95 2.14
C VAL A 267 7.25 -24.24 1.40
N PHE A 268 8.52 -24.41 1.10
CA PHE A 268 9.05 -25.63 0.49
C PHE A 268 8.73 -26.88 1.31
N ARG A 269 8.95 -26.85 2.63
CA ARG A 269 8.58 -27.96 3.52
C ARG A 269 7.09 -28.23 3.54
N ALA A 270 6.25 -27.20 3.45
CA ALA A 270 4.80 -27.36 3.35
C ALA A 270 4.39 -28.01 2.02
N LEU A 271 5.02 -27.62 0.90
CA LEU A 271 4.82 -28.24 -0.41
C LEU A 271 5.30 -29.69 -0.47
N LEU A 272 6.42 -30.03 0.17
CA LEU A 272 6.86 -31.43 0.29
C LEU A 272 5.81 -32.31 1.00
N ARG A 273 5.19 -31.80 2.07
CA ARG A 273 4.08 -32.51 2.74
C ARG A 273 2.87 -32.65 1.84
N TRP A 274 2.52 -31.59 1.08
CA TRP A 274 1.42 -31.61 0.12
C TRP A 274 1.66 -32.66 -0.99
N THR A 275 2.87 -32.74 -1.56
CA THR A 275 3.22 -33.70 -2.61
C THR A 275 3.25 -35.14 -2.11
N LYS A 276 3.82 -35.39 -0.92
CA LYS A 276 3.83 -36.72 -0.29
C LYS A 276 2.43 -37.23 0.01
N ARG A 277 1.55 -36.37 0.50
CA ARG A 277 0.14 -36.74 0.78
C ARG A 277 -0.60 -37.21 -0.47
N ARG A 278 -0.28 -36.63 -1.63
CA ARG A 278 -0.91 -37.02 -2.90
C ARG A 278 -0.44 -38.37 -3.44
N HIS A 279 0.72 -38.83 -3.00
CA HIS A 279 1.36 -40.04 -3.49
C HIS A 279 1.96 -40.84 -2.32
N PRO A 280 1.11 -41.36 -1.39
CA PRO A 280 1.59 -42.03 -0.19
C PRO A 280 2.44 -43.26 -0.52
N ASN A 281 2.09 -43.97 -1.58
CA ASN A 281 2.76 -45.21 -2.00
C ASN A 281 3.94 -45.01 -2.95
N LYS A 282 4.34 -43.75 -3.23
CA LYS A 282 5.48 -43.48 -4.12
C LYS A 282 6.72 -43.09 -3.32
N ARG A 283 7.89 -43.55 -3.82
CA ARG A 283 9.20 -43.22 -3.23
C ARG A 283 9.46 -41.69 -3.35
N ALA A 284 10.21 -41.15 -2.42
CA ALA A 284 10.55 -39.73 -2.39
C ALA A 284 11.21 -39.22 -3.68
N ASP A 285 12.04 -40.03 -4.31
CA ASP A 285 12.72 -39.69 -5.56
C ASP A 285 11.73 -39.52 -6.73
N TRP A 286 10.72 -40.38 -6.82
CA TRP A 286 9.65 -40.26 -7.81
C TRP A 286 8.85 -38.95 -7.62
N VAL A 287 8.47 -38.63 -6.35
CA VAL A 287 7.77 -37.41 -6.00
C VAL A 287 8.60 -36.18 -6.37
N ARG A 288 9.92 -36.25 -6.10
CA ARG A 288 10.86 -35.20 -6.46
C ARG A 288 10.87 -34.95 -7.97
N LYS A 289 11.11 -36.00 -8.77
CA LYS A 289 11.15 -35.90 -10.24
C LYS A 289 9.86 -35.38 -10.85
N LYS A 290 8.70 -35.70 -10.22
CA LYS A 290 7.39 -35.27 -10.70
C LYS A 290 7.09 -33.79 -10.45
N TYR A 291 7.47 -33.25 -9.31
CA TYR A 291 7.02 -31.94 -8.82
C TYR A 291 8.12 -30.88 -8.82
N TYR A 292 9.37 -31.27 -8.92
CA TYR A 292 10.51 -30.39 -8.79
C TYR A 292 11.49 -30.58 -9.95
N ALA A 293 12.08 -29.47 -10.39
CA ALA A 293 13.10 -29.48 -11.42
C ALA A 293 14.32 -28.63 -10.99
N LYS A 294 15.43 -28.82 -11.70
CA LYS A 294 16.57 -27.91 -11.67
C LYS A 294 16.32 -26.80 -12.69
N VAL A 295 16.41 -25.53 -12.25
CA VAL A 295 16.25 -24.35 -13.10
C VAL A 295 17.46 -23.44 -12.90
N GLY A 296 18.34 -23.42 -13.88
CA GLY A 296 19.66 -22.76 -13.75
C GLY A 296 20.44 -23.33 -12.56
N ASN A 297 20.86 -22.45 -11.65
CA ASN A 297 21.61 -22.84 -10.44
C ASN A 297 20.69 -23.21 -9.24
N ARG A 298 19.36 -23.18 -9.41
CA ARG A 298 18.39 -23.52 -8.36
C ARG A 298 17.98 -24.98 -8.48
N ASN A 299 18.20 -25.75 -7.42
CA ASN A 299 17.71 -27.12 -7.30
C ASN A 299 16.34 -27.14 -6.60
N TRP A 300 15.53 -28.16 -6.90
CA TRP A 300 14.23 -28.41 -6.25
C TRP A 300 13.23 -27.27 -6.42
N VAL A 301 13.22 -26.64 -7.61
CA VAL A 301 12.21 -25.64 -7.96
C VAL A 301 10.87 -26.33 -8.19
N PHE A 302 9.87 -25.95 -7.38
CA PHE A 302 8.50 -26.45 -7.56
C PHE A 302 7.90 -25.83 -8.83
N GLY A 303 7.69 -26.63 -9.86
CA GLY A 303 7.24 -26.14 -11.15
C GLY A 303 6.84 -27.28 -12.09
N THR A 304 6.14 -26.90 -13.16
CA THR A 304 5.62 -27.82 -14.17
C THR A 304 5.55 -27.16 -15.53
N THR A 305 5.53 -27.97 -16.58
CA THR A 305 5.30 -27.50 -17.94
C THR A 305 3.82 -27.57 -18.26
N ILE A 306 3.27 -26.50 -18.83
CA ILE A 306 1.89 -26.42 -19.32
C ILE A 306 1.90 -26.11 -20.82
N ALA A 307 0.88 -26.53 -21.54
CA ALA A 307 0.63 -26.03 -22.90
C ALA A 307 0.00 -24.62 -22.80
N ASN A 308 0.48 -23.69 -23.61
CA ASN A 308 -0.19 -22.39 -23.80
C ASN A 308 -1.32 -22.53 -24.84
N ASN A 309 -2.03 -21.43 -25.10
CA ASN A 309 -3.13 -21.42 -26.09
C ASN A 309 -2.68 -21.72 -27.53
N GLU A 310 -1.39 -21.64 -27.82
CA GLU A 310 -0.77 -21.94 -29.13
C GLU A 310 -0.17 -23.35 -29.20
N GLY A 311 -0.43 -24.20 -28.15
CA GLY A 311 0.10 -25.56 -28.04
C GLY A 311 1.58 -25.63 -27.62
N SER A 312 2.27 -24.51 -27.46
CA SER A 312 3.67 -24.47 -27.05
C SER A 312 3.81 -24.80 -25.57
N LYS A 313 4.87 -25.52 -25.20
CA LYS A 313 5.17 -25.89 -23.82
C LYS A 313 5.83 -24.72 -23.10
N VAL A 314 5.20 -24.23 -22.02
CA VAL A 314 5.70 -23.15 -21.16
C VAL A 314 5.97 -23.69 -19.77
N TRP A 315 7.18 -23.39 -19.25
CA TRP A 315 7.54 -23.71 -17.85
C TRP A 315 6.91 -22.71 -16.89
N VAL A 316 6.20 -23.20 -15.87
CA VAL A 316 5.57 -22.41 -14.80
C VAL A 316 6.12 -22.87 -13.47
N GLU A 317 6.65 -21.95 -12.68
CA GLU A 317 7.27 -22.23 -11.38
C GLU A 317 6.70 -21.37 -10.26
N LEU A 318 6.92 -21.85 -9.03
CA LEU A 318 6.60 -21.09 -7.83
C LEU A 318 7.52 -19.88 -7.72
N TYR A 319 6.95 -18.74 -7.33
CA TYR A 319 7.66 -17.50 -7.16
C TYR A 319 8.75 -17.61 -6.10
N SER A 320 9.99 -17.24 -6.42
CA SER A 320 11.10 -17.23 -5.48
C SER A 320 11.11 -15.94 -4.66
N LEU A 321 10.91 -16.06 -3.35
CA LEU A 321 10.93 -14.93 -2.43
C LEU A 321 12.32 -14.26 -2.37
N PRO A 322 13.45 -14.98 -2.22
CA PRO A 322 14.79 -14.39 -2.22
C PRO A 322 15.17 -13.73 -3.55
N GLY A 323 14.52 -14.12 -4.65
CA GLY A 323 14.68 -13.49 -5.96
C GLY A 323 14.14 -12.06 -6.02
N THR A 324 13.31 -11.64 -5.06
CA THR A 324 12.76 -10.28 -5.02
C THR A 324 13.87 -9.25 -4.75
N PRO A 325 14.10 -8.27 -5.63
CA PRO A 325 15.12 -7.24 -5.40
C PRO A 325 14.71 -6.33 -4.23
N ILE A 326 15.70 -5.85 -3.47
CA ILE A 326 15.50 -4.79 -2.49
C ILE A 326 15.38 -3.47 -3.26
N ARG A 327 14.31 -2.70 -2.97
CA ARG A 327 14.05 -1.41 -3.61
C ARG A 327 13.83 -0.36 -2.54
N ARG A 328 14.72 0.63 -2.52
CA ARG A 328 14.53 1.79 -1.65
C ARG A 328 13.34 2.61 -2.15
N HIS A 329 12.57 3.13 -1.20
CA HIS A 329 11.40 3.96 -1.49
C HIS A 329 11.77 5.44 -1.43
N THR A 330 11.36 6.20 -2.44
CA THR A 330 11.42 7.66 -2.43
C THR A 330 10.18 8.17 -1.67
N LYS A 331 10.41 8.73 -0.47
CA LYS A 331 9.33 9.25 0.37
C LYS A 331 8.72 10.50 -0.26
N ILE A 332 7.40 10.58 -0.23
CA ILE A 332 6.66 11.79 -0.59
C ILE A 332 7.00 12.95 0.37
N ARG A 333 7.06 14.18 -0.14
CA ARG A 333 7.23 15.38 0.70
C ARG A 333 6.04 15.51 1.65
N GLY A 334 6.29 15.95 2.88
CA GLY A 334 5.25 16.09 3.91
C GLY A 334 4.17 17.09 3.48
N GLU A 335 4.59 18.19 2.94
CA GLU A 335 3.76 19.33 2.50
C GLU A 335 3.12 19.12 1.12
N PHE A 336 3.38 17.97 0.47
CA PHE A 336 2.79 17.72 -0.86
C PHE A 336 1.27 17.64 -0.78
N ASN A 337 0.61 18.49 -1.54
CA ASN A 337 -0.84 18.50 -1.75
C ASN A 337 -1.13 18.21 -3.24
N PRO A 338 -1.80 17.09 -3.58
CA PRO A 338 -2.10 16.75 -4.97
C PRO A 338 -3.11 17.69 -5.65
N PHE A 339 -3.78 18.56 -4.88
CA PHE A 339 -4.72 19.56 -5.35
C PHE A 339 -4.12 20.97 -5.49
N ASP A 340 -2.84 21.12 -5.18
CA ASP A 340 -2.10 22.38 -5.35
C ASP A 340 -1.45 22.42 -6.73
N PRO A 341 -1.87 23.35 -7.63
CA PRO A 341 -1.30 23.46 -8.98
C PRO A 341 0.22 23.73 -8.97
N ALA A 342 0.73 24.43 -7.96
CA ALA A 342 2.16 24.70 -7.84
C ALA A 342 3.01 23.44 -7.61
N GLN A 343 2.40 22.35 -7.16
CA GLN A 343 3.07 21.09 -6.85
C GLN A 343 2.81 20.01 -7.91
N GLU A 344 2.13 20.33 -9.00
CA GLU A 344 1.76 19.38 -10.06
C GLU A 344 2.99 18.68 -10.64
N MET A 345 4.03 19.44 -11.02
CA MET A 345 5.28 18.87 -11.57
C MET A 345 5.93 17.85 -10.62
N TYR A 346 5.96 18.16 -9.31
CA TYR A 346 6.48 17.21 -8.33
C TYR A 346 5.63 15.95 -8.25
N GLY A 347 4.31 16.09 -8.27
CA GLY A 347 3.36 14.99 -8.27
C GLY A 347 3.51 14.09 -9.51
N GLU A 348 3.76 14.66 -10.69
CA GLU A 348 4.01 13.92 -11.93
C GLU A 348 5.32 13.14 -11.87
N THR A 349 6.41 13.81 -11.48
CA THR A 349 7.72 13.17 -11.31
C THR A 349 7.64 11.99 -10.33
N LEU A 350 7.00 12.18 -9.19
CA LEU A 350 6.82 11.13 -8.19
C LEU A 350 6.00 9.95 -8.74
N ARG A 351 4.95 10.20 -9.51
CA ARG A 351 4.15 9.17 -10.15
C ARG A 351 4.96 8.38 -11.17
N GLN A 352 5.74 9.07 -12.00
CA GLN A 352 6.63 8.45 -12.97
C GLN A 352 7.66 7.54 -12.30
N GLU A 353 8.39 8.03 -11.29
CA GLU A 353 9.35 7.23 -10.53
C GLU A 353 8.72 5.98 -9.90
N ARG A 354 7.53 6.11 -9.33
CA ARG A 354 6.79 4.99 -8.74
C ARG A 354 6.29 4.00 -9.78
N MET A 355 5.87 4.47 -10.96
CA MET A 355 5.53 3.60 -12.09
C MET A 355 6.74 2.83 -12.59
N GLU A 356 7.87 3.49 -12.79
CA GLU A 356 9.12 2.85 -13.19
C GLU A 356 9.53 1.74 -12.21
N GLN A 357 9.42 1.99 -10.90
CA GLN A 357 9.68 0.99 -9.87
C GLN A 357 8.70 -0.20 -9.93
N ASN A 358 7.43 0.04 -10.20
CA ASN A 358 6.42 -1.02 -10.33
C ASN A 358 6.56 -1.80 -11.64
N MET A 359 6.93 -1.12 -12.73
CA MET A 359 7.08 -1.70 -14.06
C MET A 359 8.45 -2.33 -14.31
N SER A 360 9.42 -2.19 -13.41
CA SER A 360 10.79 -2.64 -13.61
C SER A 360 10.96 -4.13 -13.93
N HIS A 361 9.93 -4.94 -13.76
CA HIS A 361 9.88 -6.32 -14.27
C HIS A 361 9.46 -6.40 -15.75
N ARG A 362 8.96 -5.29 -16.32
CA ARG A 362 8.57 -5.20 -17.74
C ARG A 362 9.13 -3.92 -18.33
N LYS A 363 10.44 -3.89 -18.53
CA LYS A 363 11.19 -2.77 -19.16
C LYS A 363 10.51 -2.20 -20.41
N GLN A 364 9.76 -3.02 -21.12
CA GLN A 364 9.02 -2.62 -22.31
C GLN A 364 7.87 -1.64 -22.01
N TRP A 365 7.12 -1.84 -20.93
CA TRP A 365 6.05 -0.92 -20.56
C TRP A 365 6.58 0.44 -20.09
N VAL A 366 7.71 0.44 -19.39
CA VAL A 366 8.39 1.70 -19.02
C VAL A 366 8.77 2.46 -20.30
N LYS A 367 9.36 1.77 -21.30
CA LYS A 367 9.70 2.39 -22.58
C LYS A 367 8.47 2.94 -23.30
N LEU A 368 7.38 2.18 -23.34
CA LEU A 368 6.11 2.64 -23.93
C LEU A 368 5.56 3.85 -23.17
N TYR A 369 5.50 3.77 -21.86
CA TYR A 369 5.03 4.89 -21.01
C TYR A 369 5.82 6.17 -21.24
N LEU A 370 7.15 6.09 -21.25
CA LEU A 370 8.04 7.22 -21.49
C LEU A 370 7.88 7.76 -22.94
N SER A 371 7.80 6.86 -23.94
CA SER A 371 7.60 7.26 -25.35
C SER A 371 6.25 7.94 -25.59
N GLN A 372 5.25 7.67 -24.75
CA GLN A 372 3.92 8.29 -24.78
C GLN A 372 3.78 9.47 -23.79
N ARG A 373 4.87 9.88 -23.11
CA ARG A 373 4.87 10.93 -22.08
C ARG A 373 3.83 10.67 -20.96
N GLY A 374 3.57 9.40 -20.67
CA GLY A 374 2.59 9.00 -19.68
C GLY A 374 1.13 9.20 -20.09
N LEU A 375 0.85 9.47 -21.37
CA LEU A 375 -0.50 9.69 -21.90
C LEU A 375 -1.07 8.44 -22.53
N CYS A 376 -2.38 8.26 -22.43
CA CYS A 376 -3.11 7.23 -23.17
C CYS A 376 -3.14 7.55 -24.66
N ALA A 377 -2.79 6.60 -25.52
CA ALA A 377 -2.70 6.82 -26.96
C ALA A 377 -4.06 7.12 -27.63
N LEU A 378 -5.19 6.81 -26.99
CA LEU A 378 -6.52 7.13 -27.51
C LEU A 378 -7.05 8.49 -27.03
N CYS A 379 -7.20 8.66 -25.70
CA CYS A 379 -7.83 9.85 -25.14
C CYS A 379 -6.85 10.96 -24.77
N GLN A 380 -5.56 10.71 -24.85
CA GLN A 380 -4.47 11.65 -24.51
C GLN A 380 -4.50 12.14 -23.03
N CYS A 381 -5.26 11.49 -22.18
CA CYS A 381 -5.24 11.73 -20.74
C CYS A 381 -4.12 10.93 -20.06
N LYS A 382 -3.68 11.41 -18.89
CA LYS A 382 -2.58 10.79 -18.14
C LYS A 382 -2.92 9.36 -17.69
N ILE A 383 -1.98 8.45 -17.91
CA ILE A 383 -2.01 7.10 -17.36
C ILE A 383 -1.43 7.16 -15.95
N THR A 384 -2.24 6.80 -14.95
CA THR A 384 -1.86 6.76 -13.54
C THR A 384 -1.97 5.34 -12.99
N LYS A 385 -1.57 5.15 -11.74
CA LYS A 385 -1.77 3.87 -11.05
C LYS A 385 -3.27 3.57 -10.85
N GLU A 386 -4.05 4.59 -10.60
CA GLU A 386 -5.50 4.53 -10.36
C GLU A 386 -6.26 4.20 -11.64
N THR A 387 -5.92 4.85 -12.75
CA THR A 387 -6.55 4.57 -14.05
C THR A 387 -6.13 3.20 -14.60
N GLY A 388 -4.95 2.71 -14.21
CA GLY A 388 -4.38 1.51 -14.80
C GLY A 388 -4.00 1.70 -16.27
N TRP A 389 -3.56 0.61 -16.89
CA TRP A 389 -3.24 0.57 -18.33
C TRP A 389 -3.32 -0.84 -18.88
N HIS A 390 -3.66 -0.92 -20.17
CA HIS A 390 -3.54 -2.10 -20.98
C HIS A 390 -2.51 -1.88 -22.09
N ASP A 391 -1.74 -2.91 -22.38
CA ASP A 391 -0.79 -2.94 -23.48
C ASP A 391 -1.53 -3.41 -24.75
N HIS A 392 -1.61 -2.54 -25.76
CA HIS A 392 -2.40 -2.74 -26.96
C HIS A 392 -1.50 -2.80 -28.20
N HIS A 393 -1.80 -3.73 -29.12
CA HIS A 393 -1.13 -3.82 -30.42
C HIS A 393 -1.86 -2.93 -31.44
N ILE A 394 -1.12 -1.99 -32.03
CA ILE A 394 -1.66 -1.08 -33.06
C ILE A 394 -2.18 -1.90 -34.26
N VAL A 395 -1.35 -2.79 -34.76
CA VAL A 395 -1.78 -3.84 -35.68
C VAL A 395 -2.01 -5.10 -34.84
N HIS A 396 -3.23 -5.60 -34.82
CA HIS A 396 -3.59 -6.77 -34.04
C HIS A 396 -2.84 -8.02 -34.48
N ARG A 397 -2.50 -8.91 -33.56
CA ARG A 397 -1.82 -10.18 -33.88
C ARG A 397 -2.56 -11.02 -34.89
N VAL A 398 -3.90 -11.01 -34.88
CA VAL A 398 -4.77 -11.72 -35.86
C VAL A 398 -4.54 -11.21 -37.28
N HIS A 399 -4.06 -9.97 -37.43
CA HIS A 399 -3.73 -9.34 -38.70
C HIS A 399 -2.22 -9.30 -38.99
N GLY A 400 -1.44 -10.16 -38.32
CA GLY A 400 0.02 -10.25 -38.52
C GLY A 400 0.84 -9.22 -37.75
N GLY A 401 0.25 -8.52 -36.78
CA GLY A 401 0.95 -7.54 -35.91
C GLY A 401 2.03 -8.18 -35.04
N SER A 402 3.24 -7.62 -35.08
CA SER A 402 4.40 -8.08 -34.34
C SER A 402 4.41 -7.56 -32.89
N ASP A 403 5.17 -8.22 -31.98
CA ASP A 403 5.35 -7.83 -30.57
C ASP A 403 6.42 -6.74 -30.36
N VAL A 404 6.94 -6.13 -31.41
CA VAL A 404 7.93 -5.05 -31.32
C VAL A 404 7.33 -3.80 -30.67
N LEU A 405 8.14 -3.04 -29.94
CA LEU A 405 7.69 -1.82 -29.26
C LEU A 405 7.08 -0.78 -30.22
N GLY A 406 7.47 -0.82 -31.51
CA GLY A 406 6.89 0.02 -32.55
C GLY A 406 5.40 -0.22 -32.79
N ASN A 407 4.93 -1.45 -32.60
CA ASN A 407 3.55 -1.87 -32.80
C ASN A 407 2.72 -1.89 -31.50
N ARG A 408 3.20 -1.30 -30.41
CA ARG A 408 2.53 -1.37 -29.12
C ARG A 408 2.37 0.00 -28.50
N VAL A 409 1.23 0.22 -27.84
CA VAL A 409 0.88 1.43 -27.10
C VAL A 409 0.21 1.07 -25.78
N LEU A 410 0.23 2.00 -24.81
CA LEU A 410 -0.53 1.90 -23.56
C LEU A 410 -1.83 2.68 -23.67
N LEU A 411 -2.91 2.07 -23.28
CA LEU A 411 -4.26 2.65 -23.22
C LEU A 411 -4.81 2.49 -21.79
N HIS A 412 -5.72 3.37 -21.41
CA HIS A 412 -6.57 3.09 -20.24
C HIS A 412 -7.41 1.83 -20.50
N PRO A 413 -7.82 1.08 -19.45
CA PRO A 413 -8.67 -0.10 -19.61
C PRO A 413 -9.95 0.19 -20.41
N ASP A 414 -10.65 1.27 -20.10
CA ASP A 414 -11.88 1.67 -20.79
C ASP A 414 -11.61 2.09 -22.24
N CYS A 415 -10.53 2.81 -22.49
CA CYS A 415 -10.10 3.17 -23.86
C CYS A 415 -9.73 1.93 -24.67
N HIS A 416 -9.13 0.93 -24.05
CA HIS A 416 -8.80 -0.32 -24.69
C HIS A 416 -10.05 -1.09 -25.12
N VAL A 417 -11.07 -1.16 -24.25
CA VAL A 417 -12.39 -1.73 -24.56
C VAL A 417 -13.06 -0.96 -25.70
N GLN A 418 -13.00 0.37 -25.67
CA GLN A 418 -13.59 1.23 -26.72
C GLN A 418 -12.91 0.98 -28.09
N VAL A 419 -11.58 0.86 -28.13
CA VAL A 419 -10.86 0.55 -29.38
C VAL A 419 -11.35 -0.76 -29.99
N HIS A 420 -11.50 -1.81 -29.18
CA HIS A 420 -11.94 -3.12 -29.66
C HIS A 420 -13.42 -3.10 -30.09
N ASN A 421 -14.31 -2.46 -29.33
CA ASN A 421 -15.74 -2.46 -29.62
C ASN A 421 -16.12 -1.57 -30.79
N SER A 422 -15.37 -0.48 -31.03
CA SER A 422 -15.70 0.51 -32.07
C SER A 422 -14.76 0.40 -33.29
N GLY A 423 -13.84 -0.56 -33.32
CA GLY A 423 -12.90 -0.74 -34.43
C GLY A 423 -11.97 0.46 -34.67
N LEU A 424 -11.68 1.22 -33.62
CA LEU A 424 -10.85 2.42 -33.73
C LEU A 424 -9.38 2.06 -33.94
N THR A 425 -8.72 2.79 -34.83
CA THR A 425 -7.26 2.67 -35.00
C THR A 425 -6.55 3.63 -34.05
N VAL A 426 -5.57 3.13 -33.35
CA VAL A 426 -4.76 3.91 -32.43
C VAL A 426 -3.38 4.12 -33.04
N MET A 427 -2.90 5.35 -33.03
CA MET A 427 -1.56 5.70 -33.49
C MET A 427 -0.64 5.97 -32.31
N LYS A 428 0.68 5.81 -32.53
CA LYS A 428 1.66 6.22 -31.52
C LYS A 428 1.63 7.74 -31.39
N PRO A 429 1.54 8.29 -30.16
CA PRO A 429 1.64 9.74 -29.95
C PRO A 429 2.98 10.27 -30.50
N ASP A 430 2.94 11.36 -31.27
CA ASP A 430 4.15 12.00 -31.78
C ASP A 430 4.92 12.66 -30.59
N PRO A 431 6.20 12.35 -30.42
CA PRO A 431 7.02 12.98 -29.38
C PRO A 431 7.15 14.50 -29.52
N SER A 432 6.94 15.07 -30.70
CA SER A 432 7.11 16.48 -31.03
C SER A 432 5.87 17.35 -30.74
N GLU A 433 4.67 16.78 -30.69
CA GLU A 433 3.46 17.53 -30.38
C GLU A 433 3.40 17.93 -28.89
N ARG A 434 3.47 19.22 -28.60
CA ARG A 434 3.21 19.78 -27.28
C ARG A 434 1.72 19.63 -26.99
N GLY A 435 1.39 18.75 -26.01
CA GLY A 435 0.02 18.45 -25.64
C GLY A 435 -0.74 19.65 -25.11
N LEU A 436 -1.52 20.26 -25.98
CA LEU A 436 -2.76 20.94 -25.61
C LEU A 436 -3.88 19.90 -25.71
N CYS A 437 -4.68 19.74 -24.67
CA CYS A 437 -5.88 18.95 -24.72
C CYS A 437 -6.77 19.47 -25.88
N LYS A 438 -6.67 18.86 -27.04
CA LYS A 438 -7.63 19.10 -28.11
C LYS A 438 -8.91 18.37 -27.68
N GLY A 439 -9.90 19.18 -27.29
CA GLY A 439 -11.24 18.72 -27.06
C GLY A 439 -11.74 17.89 -28.24
N LEU A 440 -12.53 16.88 -27.94
CA LEU A 440 -13.24 16.02 -28.87
C LEU A 440 -13.75 16.83 -30.08
N SER A 441 -13.03 16.81 -31.18
CA SER A 441 -13.59 17.21 -32.46
C SER A 441 -14.51 16.07 -32.93
N ARG A 442 -15.80 16.35 -32.92
CA ARG A 442 -16.81 15.50 -33.57
C ARG A 442 -16.35 15.26 -35.02
N MET A 443 -16.05 14.04 -35.35
CA MET A 443 -16.05 13.63 -36.74
C MET A 443 -17.53 13.46 -37.18
N ARG A 444 -17.84 14.14 -38.26
CA ARG A 444 -19.06 13.94 -39.04
C ARG A 444 -19.03 12.60 -39.76
#